data_ee66b092cd8866170042069426739b59
#
_entry.id   ee66b092cd8866170042069426739b59
#
_cell.length_a   1.000
_cell.length_b   1.000
_cell.length_c   1.000
_cell.angle_alpha   90.00
_cell.angle_beta   90.00
_cell.angle_gamma   90.00
#
_symmetry.space_group_name_H-M   'P 1'
#
loop_
_entity.id
_entity.type
_entity.pdbx_description
1 polymer ?
#
loop_
_entity_poly.entity_id
_entity_poly.type
_entity_poly.pdbx_seq_one_letter_code
_entity_poly.pdbx_strand_id
1 'polypeptide(L)'
;MKIQNGKLTETEYCIEAEAKNAAIFTTGNGYMGVRGSFEEFGSIRVQGIYVRGYIGTIIEIMEPFPDNEYMKNFYFNEEKLKDFEKQESVINLSDFLLVRVSVDGEVFYPWKGRVLSWERTLDPATGVLERKVVWDNGTGKQTEFLFRRFASYENRH
;
A
#
# COMPACT_ATOMS: atom_id res chain seq x y z
N MET A 1 0.98 -17.27 1.44
CA MET A 1 2.23 -16.61 1.82
C MET A 1 3.22 -17.65 2.31
N LYS A 2 4.48 -17.60 1.86
CA LYS A 2 5.54 -18.59 2.15
C LYS A 2 6.88 -17.89 2.33
N ILE A 3 7.78 -18.50 3.11
CA ILE A 3 9.19 -18.11 3.13
C ILE A 3 9.95 -19.15 2.30
N GLN A 4 10.61 -18.71 1.24
CA GLN A 4 11.36 -19.55 0.34
C GLN A 4 12.70 -18.89 0.00
N ASN A 5 13.80 -19.59 0.20
CA ASN A 5 15.15 -19.08 -0.04
C ASN A 5 15.44 -17.74 0.64
N GLY A 6 14.95 -17.54 1.88
CA GLY A 6 15.11 -16.30 2.63
C GLY A 6 14.21 -15.13 2.18
N LYS A 7 13.39 -15.35 1.16
CA LYS A 7 12.45 -14.35 0.65
C LYS A 7 11.03 -14.65 1.13
N LEU A 8 10.27 -13.59 1.38
CA LEU A 8 8.84 -13.68 1.67
C LEU A 8 8.07 -13.59 0.36
N THR A 9 7.28 -14.62 0.04
CA THR A 9 6.56 -14.70 -1.23
C THR A 9 5.07 -14.99 -1.02
N GLU A 10 4.25 -14.26 -1.76
CA GLU A 10 2.81 -14.47 -1.95
C GLU A 10 2.57 -14.87 -3.40
N THR A 11 1.94 -16.01 -3.62
CA THR A 11 1.69 -16.57 -4.96
C THR A 11 0.22 -16.62 -5.34
N GLU A 12 -0.63 -16.01 -4.51
CA GLU A 12 -2.07 -16.01 -4.71
C GLU A 12 -2.60 -14.58 -4.53
N TYR A 13 -3.36 -14.11 -5.50
CA TYR A 13 -4.06 -12.84 -5.43
C TYR A 13 -5.29 -12.98 -4.52
N CYS A 14 -5.30 -12.24 -3.42
CA CYS A 14 -6.41 -12.20 -2.48
C CYS A 14 -6.63 -10.76 -2.02
N ILE A 15 -7.70 -10.16 -2.52
CA ILE A 15 -8.01 -8.76 -2.29
C ILE A 15 -8.39 -8.48 -0.83
N GLU A 16 -9.06 -9.43 -0.19
CA GLU A 16 -9.50 -9.34 1.21
C GLU A 16 -8.31 -9.36 2.19
N ALA A 17 -7.20 -9.96 1.75
CA ALA A 17 -5.97 -10.03 2.54
C ALA A 17 -5.04 -8.82 2.31
N GLU A 18 -5.35 -7.93 1.36
CA GLU A 18 -4.43 -6.87 0.93
C GLU A 18 -4.01 -5.94 2.08
N ALA A 19 -4.93 -5.52 2.94
CA ALA A 19 -4.62 -4.64 4.05
C ALA A 19 -3.56 -5.24 4.99
N LYS A 20 -3.69 -6.54 5.30
CA LYS A 20 -2.72 -7.29 6.10
C LYS A 20 -1.41 -7.49 5.33
N ASN A 21 -1.50 -7.92 4.08
CA ASN A 21 -0.35 -8.25 3.27
C ASN A 21 0.48 -7.01 2.95
N ALA A 22 -0.15 -5.86 2.67
CA ALA A 22 0.54 -4.58 2.51
C ALA A 22 1.39 -4.20 3.73
N ALA A 23 0.95 -4.52 4.94
CA ALA A 23 1.74 -4.30 6.15
C ALA A 23 2.95 -5.24 6.24
N ILE A 24 2.76 -6.52 5.88
CA ILE A 24 3.83 -7.53 5.94
C ILE A 24 4.92 -7.25 4.89
N PHE A 25 4.54 -6.78 3.70
CA PHE A 25 5.47 -6.44 2.62
C PHE A 25 6.03 -5.01 2.70
N THR A 26 6.01 -4.39 3.88
CA THR A 26 6.58 -3.06 4.11
C THR A 26 8.09 -3.07 3.88
N THR A 27 8.58 -2.05 3.17
CA THR A 27 10.02 -1.79 2.98
C THR A 27 10.41 -0.49 3.68
N GLY A 28 11.69 -0.33 4.00
CA GLY A 28 12.16 0.90 4.64
C GLY A 28 13.69 0.96 4.71
N ASN A 29 14.21 2.16 5.00
CA ASN A 29 15.65 2.44 5.09
C ASN A 29 16.06 3.05 6.44
N GLY A 30 15.20 2.96 7.45
CA GLY A 30 15.41 3.57 8.77
C GLY A 30 15.07 5.07 8.85
N TYR A 31 14.85 5.74 7.70
CA TYR A 31 14.33 7.10 7.61
C TYR A 31 12.89 7.11 7.09
N MET A 32 12.60 6.34 6.06
CA MET A 32 11.29 6.20 5.45
C MET A 32 10.83 4.76 5.50
N GLY A 33 9.54 4.53 5.79
CA GLY A 33 8.85 3.26 5.69
C GLY A 33 7.73 3.35 4.65
N VAL A 34 7.60 2.32 3.82
CA VAL A 34 6.62 2.27 2.75
C VAL A 34 5.89 0.94 2.79
N ARG A 35 4.57 0.97 2.96
CA ARG A 35 3.74 -0.25 2.93
C ARG A 35 3.80 -0.91 1.56
N GLY A 36 3.72 -2.24 1.57
CA GLY A 36 3.70 -3.06 0.37
C GLY A 36 2.41 -3.02 -0.43
N SER A 37 1.62 -1.93 -0.37
CA SER A 37 0.35 -1.76 -1.10
C SER A 37 0.54 -1.79 -2.60
N PHE A 38 -0.54 -2.08 -3.33
CA PHE A 38 -0.58 -1.98 -4.78
C PHE A 38 -0.26 -0.57 -5.26
N GLU A 39 0.30 -0.46 -6.45
CA GLU A 39 0.61 0.82 -7.09
C GLU A 39 -0.63 1.44 -7.76
N GLU A 40 -1.65 0.63 -8.07
CA GLU A 40 -2.86 1.08 -8.76
C GLU A 40 -3.77 1.87 -7.82
N PHE A 41 -4.37 2.94 -8.33
CA PHE A 41 -5.37 3.73 -7.60
C PHE A 41 -6.66 2.92 -7.38
N GLY A 42 -7.18 2.93 -6.15
CA GLY A 42 -8.47 2.29 -5.84
C GLY A 42 -8.79 2.28 -4.36
N SER A 43 -10.07 2.05 -4.03
CA SER A 43 -10.59 2.02 -2.66
C SER A 43 -10.03 0.90 -1.78
N ILE A 44 -9.39 -0.08 -2.38
CA ILE A 44 -8.82 -1.25 -1.71
C ILE A 44 -7.39 -0.98 -1.25
N ARG A 45 -6.77 0.04 -1.80
CA ARG A 45 -5.39 0.39 -1.52
C ARG A 45 -5.25 0.93 -0.10
N VAL A 46 -4.39 0.30 0.68
CA VAL A 46 -4.02 0.77 2.01
C VAL A 46 -2.72 1.56 1.91
N GLN A 47 -2.86 2.85 1.72
CA GLN A 47 -1.74 3.78 1.68
C GLN A 47 -0.90 3.72 2.95
N GLY A 48 0.41 3.92 2.83
CA GLY A 48 1.32 3.99 3.98
C GLY A 48 2.73 4.39 3.56
N ILE A 49 3.00 5.69 3.61
CA ILE A 49 4.33 6.27 3.42
C ILE A 49 4.62 7.12 4.65
N TYR A 50 5.60 6.72 5.43
CA TYR A 50 5.94 7.31 6.71
C TYR A 50 7.39 7.75 6.73
N VAL A 51 7.65 8.94 7.27
CA VAL A 51 8.99 9.48 7.45
C VAL A 51 9.25 9.67 8.94
N ARG A 52 10.45 9.31 9.36
CA ARG A 52 10.89 9.45 10.75
C ARG A 52 10.80 10.90 11.23
N GLY A 53 10.19 11.09 12.39
CA GLY A 53 10.05 12.40 13.02
C GLY A 53 8.95 13.27 12.44
N TYR A 54 8.20 12.80 11.45
CA TYR A 54 7.02 13.49 10.95
C TYR A 54 5.78 13.00 11.72
N ILE A 55 5.43 13.76 12.75
CA ILE A 55 4.41 13.40 13.74
C ILE A 55 3.37 14.50 13.78
N GLY A 56 2.11 14.13 13.92
CA GLY A 56 0.99 15.04 14.12
C GLY A 56 -0.02 14.48 15.11
N THR A 57 -0.95 15.30 15.54
CA THR A 57 -2.08 14.84 16.35
C THR A 57 -3.10 14.13 15.47
N ILE A 58 -3.88 13.22 16.06
CA ILE A 58 -4.93 12.50 15.32
C ILE A 58 -5.95 13.48 14.73
N ILE A 59 -6.24 14.57 15.41
CA ILE A 59 -7.18 15.61 14.94
C ILE A 59 -6.67 16.28 13.65
N GLU A 60 -5.39 16.64 13.59
CA GLU A 60 -4.77 17.24 12.38
C GLU A 60 -4.79 16.29 11.18
N ILE A 61 -4.67 14.98 11.44
CA ILE A 61 -4.71 13.94 10.40
C ILE A 61 -6.13 13.74 9.86
N MET A 62 -7.15 14.05 10.66
CA MET A 62 -8.55 13.77 10.33
C MET A 62 -9.31 14.93 9.70
N GLU A 63 -8.83 16.16 9.81
CA GLU A 63 -9.47 17.33 9.22
C GLU A 63 -9.80 17.23 7.71
N PRO A 64 -9.01 16.54 6.87
CA PRO A 64 -9.31 16.41 5.44
C PRO A 64 -10.48 15.47 5.09
N PHE A 65 -11.10 14.79 6.07
CA PHE A 65 -12.15 13.79 5.82
C PHE A 65 -13.50 14.14 6.50
N PRO A 66 -14.03 15.37 6.34
CA PRO A 66 -15.25 15.80 7.04
C PRO A 66 -16.51 15.00 6.67
N ASP A 67 -16.54 14.35 5.52
CA ASP A 67 -17.73 13.72 4.95
C ASP A 67 -17.82 12.19 5.13
N ASN A 68 -16.87 11.57 5.85
CA ASN A 68 -16.90 10.14 6.10
C ASN A 68 -17.73 9.84 7.36
N GLU A 69 -18.98 9.44 7.16
CA GLU A 69 -19.95 9.15 8.22
C GLU A 69 -19.51 8.00 9.15
N TYR A 70 -18.76 7.02 8.62
CA TYR A 70 -18.17 5.94 9.41
C TYR A 70 -17.09 6.48 10.37
N MET A 71 -16.26 7.38 9.87
CA MET A 71 -15.24 8.04 10.68
C MET A 71 -15.87 8.98 11.72
N LYS A 72 -16.94 9.72 11.36
CA LYS A 72 -17.72 10.51 12.32
C LYS A 72 -18.25 9.65 13.48
N ASN A 73 -18.88 8.53 13.19
CA ASN A 73 -19.46 7.66 14.22
C ASN A 73 -18.41 6.91 15.07
N PHE A 74 -17.23 6.62 14.50
CA PHE A 74 -16.17 5.92 15.21
C PHE A 74 -15.33 6.87 16.10
N TYR A 75 -15.14 8.12 15.68
CA TYR A 75 -14.23 9.06 16.32
C TYR A 75 -14.94 10.21 17.06
N PHE A 76 -16.20 10.53 16.74
CA PHE A 76 -16.95 11.63 17.37
C PHE A 76 -17.80 11.24 18.60
N ASN A 77 -17.36 10.25 19.34
CA ASN A 77 -17.78 10.17 20.73
C ASN A 77 -16.93 11.16 21.53
N GLU A 78 -17.53 12.27 21.98
CA GLU A 78 -16.84 13.40 22.66
C GLU A 78 -15.97 12.96 23.86
N GLU A 79 -16.33 11.90 24.56
CA GLU A 79 -15.52 11.32 25.63
C GLU A 79 -14.22 10.67 25.11
N LYS A 80 -14.27 10.01 23.96
CA LYS A 80 -13.09 9.40 23.33
C LYS A 80 -12.19 10.44 22.67
N LEU A 81 -12.73 11.51 22.11
CA LEU A 81 -11.96 12.61 21.51
C LEU A 81 -10.98 13.24 22.48
N LYS A 82 -11.36 13.45 23.75
CA LYS A 82 -10.48 14.04 24.76
C LYS A 82 -9.23 13.20 25.05
N ASP A 83 -9.33 11.90 24.89
CA ASP A 83 -8.17 11.00 25.02
C ASP A 83 -7.33 10.98 23.73
N PHE A 84 -7.92 11.22 22.56
CA PHE A 84 -7.23 11.28 21.28
C PHE A 84 -6.55 12.63 21.00
N GLU A 85 -7.01 13.74 21.55
CA GLU A 85 -6.38 15.05 21.43
C GLU A 85 -4.90 15.10 21.85
N LYS A 86 -4.46 14.12 22.65
CA LYS A 86 -3.09 13.98 23.13
C LYS A 86 -2.29 12.87 22.47
N GLN A 87 -2.89 12.12 21.53
CA GLN A 87 -2.19 11.03 20.86
C GLN A 87 -1.44 11.56 19.64
N GLU A 88 -0.12 11.54 19.72
CA GLU A 88 0.76 11.75 18.59
C GLU A 88 0.78 10.49 17.70
N SER A 89 0.70 10.67 16.41
CA SER A 89 0.80 9.60 15.42
C SER A 89 1.71 9.98 14.28
N VAL A 90 2.34 8.98 13.68
CA VAL A 90 3.15 9.20 12.48
C VAL A 90 2.23 9.56 11.33
N ILE A 91 2.47 10.71 10.71
CA ILE A 91 1.67 11.20 9.58
C ILE A 91 1.99 10.39 8.34
N ASN A 92 0.92 9.99 7.65
CA ASN A 92 1.03 9.38 6.33
C ASN A 92 1.26 10.47 5.28
N LEU A 93 2.36 10.38 4.55
CA LEU A 93 2.68 11.34 3.51
C LEU A 93 1.81 11.14 2.26
N SER A 94 1.84 12.14 1.38
CA SER A 94 1.23 12.05 0.06
C SER A 94 1.71 10.83 -0.70
N ASP A 95 0.80 10.17 -1.39
CA ASP A 95 1.08 8.92 -2.08
C ASP A 95 1.74 9.16 -3.44
N PHE A 96 3.06 9.06 -3.46
CA PHE A 96 3.86 9.17 -4.68
C PHE A 96 4.09 7.83 -5.41
N LEU A 97 3.55 6.73 -4.88
CA LEU A 97 3.69 5.40 -5.50
C LEU A 97 2.58 5.07 -6.49
N LEU A 98 1.60 5.97 -6.62
CA LEU A 98 0.49 5.76 -7.54
C LEU A 98 0.96 5.70 -8.99
N VAL A 99 0.65 4.59 -9.64
CA VAL A 99 0.91 4.37 -11.05
C VAL A 99 -0.39 4.01 -11.75
N ARG A 100 -0.67 4.69 -12.84
CA ARG A 100 -1.78 4.33 -13.73
C ARG A 100 -1.21 3.80 -15.04
N VAL A 101 -1.45 2.53 -15.30
CA VAL A 101 -1.05 1.87 -16.54
C VAL A 101 -2.30 1.59 -17.38
N SER A 102 -2.24 1.86 -18.68
CA SER A 102 -3.31 1.55 -19.61
C SER A 102 -2.76 0.69 -20.75
N VAL A 103 -3.51 -0.35 -21.12
CA VAL A 103 -3.19 -1.25 -22.22
C VAL A 103 -4.36 -1.25 -23.17
N ASP A 104 -4.16 -0.81 -24.41
CA ASP A 104 -5.20 -0.68 -25.45
C ASP A 104 -6.43 0.13 -24.98
N GLY A 105 -6.21 1.19 -24.21
CA GLY A 105 -7.26 2.04 -23.67
C GLY A 105 -7.90 1.55 -22.37
N GLU A 106 -7.67 0.30 -21.97
CA GLU A 106 -8.15 -0.25 -20.71
C GLU A 106 -7.13 -0.03 -19.58
N VAL A 107 -7.60 0.51 -18.45
CA VAL A 107 -6.74 0.74 -17.29
C VAL A 107 -6.56 -0.58 -16.54
N PHE A 108 -5.31 -0.90 -16.25
CA PHE A 108 -4.98 -2.06 -15.45
C PHE A 108 -5.38 -1.85 -13.99
N TYR A 109 -6.17 -2.81 -13.49
CA TYR A 109 -6.46 -3.00 -12.07
C TYR A 109 -6.50 -4.50 -11.77
N PRO A 110 -5.81 -5.00 -10.73
CA PRO A 110 -5.86 -6.42 -10.36
C PRO A 110 -7.29 -6.92 -10.07
N TRP A 111 -8.19 -6.04 -9.63
CA TRP A 111 -9.59 -6.36 -9.31
C TRP A 111 -10.56 -6.17 -10.50
N LYS A 112 -10.05 -5.76 -11.67
CA LYS A 112 -10.83 -5.63 -12.91
C LYS A 112 -10.19 -6.48 -13.99
N GLY A 113 -10.98 -7.32 -14.65
CA GLY A 113 -10.47 -8.34 -15.56
C GLY A 113 -10.12 -9.63 -14.80
N ARG A 114 -9.14 -10.38 -15.29
CA ARG A 114 -8.74 -11.65 -14.69
C ARG A 114 -7.24 -11.70 -14.45
N VAL A 115 -6.85 -11.91 -13.20
CA VAL A 115 -5.47 -12.23 -12.84
C VAL A 115 -5.21 -13.70 -13.15
N LEU A 116 -4.28 -13.97 -14.05
CA LEU A 116 -3.89 -15.31 -14.49
C LEU A 116 -2.71 -15.86 -13.68
N SER A 117 -1.81 -14.98 -13.28
CA SER A 117 -0.68 -15.30 -12.42
C SER A 117 -0.37 -14.11 -11.51
N TRP A 118 0.00 -14.42 -10.28
CA TRP A 118 0.34 -13.46 -9.25
C TRP A 118 1.55 -13.94 -8.46
N GLU A 119 2.52 -13.06 -8.32
CA GLU A 119 3.62 -13.25 -7.39
C GLU A 119 4.03 -11.90 -6.82
N ARG A 120 4.12 -11.80 -5.49
CA ARG A 120 4.67 -10.65 -4.77
C ARG A 120 5.75 -11.17 -3.83
N THR A 121 6.96 -10.67 -3.98
CA THR A 121 8.14 -11.14 -3.25
C THR A 121 8.89 -10.00 -2.62
N LEU A 122 9.14 -10.09 -1.32
CA LEU A 122 10.05 -9.23 -0.58
C LEU A 122 11.35 -10.00 -0.33
N ASP A 123 12.44 -9.41 -0.77
CA ASP A 123 13.79 -9.87 -0.47
C ASP A 123 14.39 -9.03 0.67
N PRO A 124 14.46 -9.56 1.91
CA PRO A 124 14.99 -8.82 3.05
C PRO A 124 16.49 -8.47 2.92
N ALA A 125 17.24 -9.26 2.15
CA ALA A 125 18.68 -9.03 1.97
C ALA A 125 18.97 -7.78 1.12
N THR A 126 18.08 -7.46 0.17
CA THR A 126 18.21 -6.30 -0.72
C THR A 126 17.23 -5.19 -0.42
N GLY A 127 16.18 -5.47 0.38
CA GLY A 127 15.08 -4.54 0.64
C GLY A 127 14.19 -4.30 -0.57
N VAL A 128 14.30 -5.12 -1.62
CA VAL A 128 13.50 -5.00 -2.84
C VAL A 128 12.18 -5.73 -2.68
N LEU A 129 11.09 -5.01 -2.92
CA LEU A 129 9.76 -5.57 -3.14
C LEU A 129 9.49 -5.65 -4.63
N GLU A 130 9.23 -6.86 -5.11
CA GLU A 130 8.86 -7.15 -6.49
C GLU A 130 7.43 -7.70 -6.54
N ARG A 131 6.65 -7.27 -7.53
CA ARG A 131 5.33 -7.81 -7.82
C ARG A 131 5.23 -8.09 -9.31
N LYS A 132 4.94 -9.34 -9.66
CA LYS A 132 4.73 -9.83 -11.01
C LYS A 132 3.27 -10.25 -11.18
N VAL A 133 2.63 -9.75 -12.22
CA VAL A 133 1.21 -10.03 -12.49
C VAL A 133 1.04 -10.34 -13.98
N VAL A 134 0.37 -11.45 -14.29
CA VAL A 134 -0.16 -11.69 -15.63
C VAL A 134 -1.66 -11.43 -15.59
N TRP A 135 -2.10 -10.49 -16.40
CA TRP A 135 -3.48 -10.00 -16.41
C TRP A 135 -4.11 -10.14 -17.80
N ASP A 136 -5.35 -10.56 -17.82
CA ASP A 136 -6.22 -10.60 -19.01
C ASP A 136 -7.27 -9.50 -18.87
N ASN A 137 -7.31 -8.56 -19.81
CA ASN A 137 -8.22 -7.43 -19.80
C ASN A 137 -9.68 -7.80 -20.18
N GLY A 138 -9.98 -9.08 -20.42
CA GLY A 138 -11.27 -9.57 -20.85
C GLY A 138 -11.45 -9.61 -22.37
N THR A 139 -10.47 -9.15 -23.15
CA THR A 139 -10.46 -9.24 -24.62
C THR A 139 -9.63 -10.41 -25.15
N GLY A 140 -9.07 -11.23 -24.25
CA GLY A 140 -8.17 -12.33 -24.57
C GLY A 140 -6.70 -11.91 -24.71
N LYS A 141 -6.39 -10.62 -24.53
CA LYS A 141 -5.00 -10.15 -24.47
C LYS A 141 -4.44 -10.29 -23.05
N GLN A 142 -3.31 -10.97 -22.96
CA GLN A 142 -2.58 -11.14 -21.72
C GLN A 142 -1.41 -10.17 -21.67
N THR A 143 -1.27 -9.49 -20.53
CA THR A 143 -0.18 -8.54 -20.30
C THR A 143 0.52 -8.91 -19.01
N GLU A 144 1.85 -8.97 -19.05
CA GLU A 144 2.69 -9.15 -17.88
C GLU A 144 3.13 -7.78 -17.37
N PHE A 145 2.94 -7.54 -16.07
CA PHE A 145 3.41 -6.37 -15.34
C PHE A 145 4.47 -6.79 -14.33
N LEU A 146 5.55 -6.03 -14.27
CA LEU A 146 6.61 -6.19 -13.28
C LEU A 146 6.81 -4.85 -12.57
N PHE A 147 6.43 -4.80 -11.30
CA PHE A 147 6.66 -3.65 -10.41
C PHE A 147 7.81 -3.98 -9.47
N ARG A 148 8.75 -3.05 -9.36
CA ARG A 148 9.86 -3.14 -8.39
C ARG A 148 9.98 -1.85 -7.63
N ARG A 149 10.18 -1.95 -6.32
CA ARG A 149 10.44 -0.79 -5.47
C ARG A 149 11.35 -1.14 -4.31
N PHE A 150 12.05 -0.13 -3.82
CA PHE A 150 12.89 -0.20 -2.64
C PHE A 150 13.03 1.20 -2.04
N ALA A 151 13.35 1.28 -0.75
CA ALA A 151 13.75 2.52 -0.11
C ALA A 151 15.28 2.60 -0.11
N SER A 152 15.86 3.59 -0.84
CA SER A 152 17.32 3.75 -0.93
C SER A 152 17.92 4.04 0.43
N TYR A 153 18.97 3.32 0.80
CA TYR A 153 19.71 3.57 2.03
C TYR A 153 20.66 4.77 1.92
N GLU A 154 21.21 5.01 0.73
CA GLU A 154 22.18 6.07 0.46
C GLU A 154 21.53 7.45 0.32
N ASN A 155 20.35 7.51 -0.30
CA ASN A 155 19.61 8.76 -0.55
C ASN A 155 18.55 8.96 0.53
N ARG A 156 18.96 9.62 1.63
CA ARG A 156 18.08 9.91 2.77
C ARG A 156 17.69 11.40 2.85
N HIS A 157 17.97 12.15 1.78
CA HIS A 157 17.71 13.59 1.71
C HIS A 157 16.64 13.90 0.68
#